data_4ff629e0fc0808ccc23dcc1bc00606a1
#
_entry.id   4ff629e0fc0808ccc23dcc1bc00606a1
#
_cell.length_a   1.000
_cell.length_b   1.000
_cell.length_c   1.000
_cell.angle_alpha   90.00
_cell.angle_beta   90.00
_cell.angle_gamma   90.00
#
_symmetry.space_group_name_H-M   'P 1'
#
loop_
_entity.id
_entity.type
_entity.pdbx_description
1 polymer ?
#
loop_
_entity_poly.entity_id
_entity_poly.type
_entity_poly.pdbx_seq_one_letter_code
_entity_poly.pdbx_strand_id
1 'polypeptide(L)'
;MTEHRPIIVVTGGNRGIGFEICRQLASRGAQVILTARKADAGQEAIKELAAQNLSVQFHPLDTTRAESIAALCEFLEQSFGHLDALVNNAGIITKEEASGLEVTLAAVRATLETNTLAPLHLSQALVPLLKRSKAGRIVNISSGMGQLSDMEGGYAAYRISKTALNAVTAILAAELRGAVAVNAVCPGWVKTDMGGKNAVREVSQGAAGAVWLALDAPQDFTGNFTRDGKVIPW
;
A
#
# COMPACT_ATOMS: atom_id res chain seq x y z
N MET A 1 -24.95 8.55 18.44
CA MET A 1 -23.70 7.74 18.31
C MET A 1 -22.94 8.34 17.14
N THR A 2 -21.78 8.95 17.38
CA THR A 2 -20.91 9.43 16.29
C THR A 2 -20.45 8.21 15.51
N GLU A 3 -20.83 8.12 14.23
CA GLU A 3 -20.33 7.07 13.33
C GLU A 3 -18.81 7.08 13.38
N HIS A 4 -18.22 5.92 13.67
CA HIS A 4 -16.77 5.77 13.67
C HIS A 4 -16.26 5.99 12.24
N ARG A 5 -15.47 7.05 12.05
CA ARG A 5 -14.83 7.37 10.78
C ARG A 5 -13.45 6.73 10.74
N PRO A 6 -13.23 5.65 9.97
CA PRO A 6 -11.93 4.96 9.95
C PRO A 6 -10.79 5.88 9.48
N ILE A 7 -9.67 5.86 10.17
CA ILE A 7 -8.47 6.64 9.87
C ILE A 7 -7.52 5.75 9.07
N ILE A 8 -7.21 6.14 7.83
CA ILE A 8 -6.48 5.30 6.89
C ILE A 8 -5.33 6.08 6.24
N VAL A 9 -4.11 5.56 6.35
CA VAL A 9 -2.94 6.06 5.65
C VAL A 9 -2.75 5.30 4.33
N VAL A 10 -2.55 6.04 3.23
CA VAL A 10 -2.23 5.48 1.90
C VAL A 10 -0.90 6.03 1.42
N THR A 11 0.10 5.16 1.23
CA THR A 11 1.40 5.58 0.72
C THR A 11 1.39 5.72 -0.81
N GLY A 12 2.05 6.76 -1.33
CA GLY A 12 2.06 7.03 -2.78
C GLY A 12 0.68 7.32 -3.35
N GLY A 13 -0.16 8.04 -2.57
CA GLY A 13 -1.55 8.34 -2.89
C GLY A 13 -1.76 9.43 -3.93
N ASN A 14 -0.70 10.05 -4.46
CA ASN A 14 -0.80 11.20 -5.34
C ASN A 14 -1.11 10.88 -6.82
N ARG A 15 -1.13 9.60 -7.22
CA ARG A 15 -1.43 9.17 -8.60
C ARG A 15 -1.80 7.69 -8.67
N GLY A 16 -2.34 7.29 -9.83
CA GLY A 16 -2.58 5.88 -10.17
C GLY A 16 -3.45 5.15 -9.15
N ILE A 17 -3.06 3.91 -8.81
CA ILE A 17 -3.81 3.05 -7.89
C ILE A 17 -3.94 3.70 -6.50
N GLY A 18 -2.88 4.32 -5.99
CA GLY A 18 -2.91 4.97 -4.68
C GLY A 18 -3.90 6.14 -4.61
N PHE A 19 -3.97 6.97 -5.64
CA PHE A 19 -4.95 8.05 -5.74
C PHE A 19 -6.38 7.52 -5.75
N GLU A 20 -6.62 6.48 -6.54
CA GLU A 20 -7.95 5.87 -6.63
C GLU A 20 -8.35 5.17 -5.34
N ILE A 21 -7.41 4.54 -4.62
CA ILE A 21 -7.66 4.02 -3.26
C ILE A 21 -8.10 5.17 -2.34
N CYS A 22 -7.37 6.29 -2.33
CA CYS A 22 -7.76 7.47 -1.53
C CYS A 22 -9.15 7.96 -1.89
N ARG A 23 -9.48 8.05 -3.20
CA ARG A 23 -10.78 8.48 -3.70
C ARG A 23 -11.90 7.55 -3.22
N GLN A 24 -11.74 6.23 -3.39
CA GLN A 24 -12.75 5.24 -2.98
C GLN A 24 -12.94 5.20 -1.46
N LEU A 25 -11.86 5.26 -0.68
CA LEU A 25 -11.93 5.29 0.78
C LEU A 25 -12.64 6.54 1.29
N ALA A 26 -12.30 7.72 0.74
CA ALA A 26 -12.92 8.98 1.12
C ALA A 26 -14.41 9.03 0.73
N SER A 27 -14.79 8.49 -0.45
CA SER A 27 -16.19 8.41 -0.86
C SER A 27 -17.04 7.51 0.03
N ARG A 28 -16.39 6.63 0.81
CA ARG A 28 -17.03 5.76 1.82
C ARG A 28 -16.96 6.31 3.24
N GLY A 29 -16.58 7.59 3.37
CA GLY A 29 -16.58 8.30 4.65
C GLY A 29 -15.33 8.11 5.52
N ALA A 30 -14.26 7.44 5.02
CA ALA A 30 -13.02 7.31 5.78
C ALA A 30 -12.28 8.66 5.92
N GLN A 31 -11.56 8.85 7.03
CA GLN A 31 -10.53 9.87 7.18
C GLN A 31 -9.26 9.37 6.51
N VAL A 32 -8.99 9.86 5.30
CA VAL A 32 -7.84 9.42 4.51
C VAL A 32 -6.68 10.39 4.67
N ILE A 33 -5.50 9.85 4.98
CA ILE A 33 -4.22 10.54 4.95
C ILE A 33 -3.48 10.06 3.70
N LEU A 34 -3.54 10.88 2.65
CA LEU A 34 -2.80 10.68 1.42
C LEU A 34 -1.34 11.10 1.64
N THR A 35 -0.40 10.22 1.29
CA THR A 35 1.01 10.59 1.39
C THR A 35 1.73 10.53 0.05
N ALA A 36 2.72 11.41 -0.12
CA ALA A 36 3.58 11.47 -1.30
C ALA A 36 4.93 12.10 -0.95
N ARG A 37 6.00 11.75 -1.69
CA ARG A 37 7.34 12.33 -1.48
C ARG A 37 7.43 13.81 -1.83
N LYS A 38 6.76 14.23 -2.92
CA LYS A 38 6.75 15.61 -3.40
C LYS A 38 5.51 16.31 -2.87
N ALA A 39 5.69 17.37 -2.11
CA ALA A 39 4.60 18.15 -1.54
C ALA A 39 3.64 18.68 -2.62
N ASP A 40 4.18 19.24 -3.70
CA ASP A 40 3.37 19.80 -4.79
C ASP A 40 2.45 18.76 -5.41
N ALA A 41 2.96 17.54 -5.68
CA ALA A 41 2.17 16.45 -6.24
C ALA A 41 1.09 15.94 -5.25
N GLY A 42 1.36 15.98 -3.96
CA GLY A 42 0.38 15.67 -2.93
C GLY A 42 -0.73 16.72 -2.84
N GLN A 43 -0.37 18.01 -2.87
CA GLN A 43 -1.32 19.11 -2.84
C GLN A 43 -2.21 19.15 -4.10
N GLU A 44 -1.66 18.83 -5.28
CA GLU A 44 -2.44 18.72 -6.52
C GLU A 44 -3.49 17.61 -6.41
N ALA A 45 -3.08 16.44 -5.92
CA ALA A 45 -4.00 15.32 -5.69
C ALA A 45 -5.13 15.70 -4.70
N ILE A 46 -4.82 16.43 -3.63
CA ILE A 46 -5.84 16.92 -2.69
C ILE A 46 -6.83 17.86 -3.38
N LYS A 47 -6.36 18.78 -4.22
CA LYS A 47 -7.24 19.68 -4.99
C LYS A 47 -8.16 18.92 -5.93
N GLU A 48 -7.65 17.90 -6.60
CA GLU A 48 -8.44 17.04 -7.50
C GLU A 48 -9.54 16.27 -6.74
N LEU A 49 -9.23 15.74 -5.55
CA LEU A 49 -10.20 15.08 -4.70
C LEU A 49 -11.25 16.06 -4.12
N ALA A 50 -10.80 17.24 -3.71
CA ALA A 50 -11.71 18.29 -3.22
C ALA A 50 -12.70 18.77 -4.29
N ALA A 51 -12.28 18.84 -5.56
CA ALA A 51 -13.16 19.14 -6.69
C ALA A 51 -14.27 18.07 -6.89
N GLN A 52 -14.10 16.87 -6.34
CA GLN A 52 -15.08 15.78 -6.31
C GLN A 52 -15.87 15.77 -4.97
N ASN A 53 -15.80 16.82 -4.14
CA ASN A 53 -16.38 16.92 -2.80
C ASN A 53 -15.85 15.86 -1.81
N LEU A 54 -14.61 15.38 -2.00
CA LEU A 54 -13.96 14.42 -1.12
C LEU A 54 -12.92 15.12 -0.24
N SER A 55 -13.05 14.95 1.08
CA SER A 55 -12.10 15.51 2.05
C SER A 55 -11.02 14.48 2.36
N VAL A 56 -9.80 14.78 1.93
CA VAL A 56 -8.60 13.96 2.16
C VAL A 56 -7.49 14.87 2.70
N GLN A 57 -6.74 14.40 3.67
CA GLN A 57 -5.62 15.14 4.26
C GLN A 57 -4.31 14.69 3.63
N PHE A 58 -3.41 15.63 3.33
CA PHE A 58 -2.08 15.33 2.83
C PHE A 58 -1.04 15.36 3.94
N HIS A 59 -0.13 14.39 3.93
CA HIS A 59 1.10 14.40 4.74
C HIS A 59 2.29 14.02 3.86
N PRO A 60 3.41 14.81 3.85
CA PRO A 60 4.60 14.46 3.10
C PRO A 60 5.25 13.19 3.69
N LEU A 61 5.62 12.24 2.82
CA LEU A 61 6.25 11.00 3.25
C LEU A 61 7.22 10.49 2.17
N ASP A 62 8.48 10.39 2.53
CA ASP A 62 9.44 9.51 1.87
C ASP A 62 9.55 8.22 2.67
N THR A 63 8.99 7.13 2.13
CA THR A 63 8.92 5.84 2.82
C THR A 63 10.28 5.18 3.05
N THR A 64 11.33 5.66 2.39
CA THR A 64 12.71 5.17 2.53
C THR A 64 13.51 5.92 3.60
N ARG A 65 12.93 6.95 4.23
CA ARG A 65 13.62 7.79 5.21
C ARG A 65 13.00 7.65 6.60
N ALA A 66 13.80 7.21 7.55
CA ALA A 66 13.36 6.99 8.93
C ALA A 66 12.76 8.27 9.57
N GLU A 67 13.37 9.43 9.33
CA GLU A 67 12.90 10.71 9.86
C GLU A 67 11.51 11.08 9.31
N SER A 68 11.26 10.75 8.05
CA SER A 68 9.95 11.00 7.41
C SER A 68 8.87 10.09 7.97
N ILE A 69 9.22 8.84 8.26
CA ILE A 69 8.31 7.88 8.92
C ILE A 69 8.01 8.34 10.36
N ALA A 70 9.04 8.77 11.11
CA ALA A 70 8.86 9.27 12.48
C ALA A 70 7.93 10.49 12.52
N ALA A 71 8.08 11.45 11.58
CA ALA A 71 7.20 12.62 11.47
C ALA A 71 5.74 12.23 11.19
N LEU A 72 5.49 11.21 10.35
CA LEU A 72 4.15 10.68 10.13
C LEU A 72 3.58 10.04 11.39
N CYS A 73 4.37 9.26 12.13
CA CYS A 73 3.94 8.64 13.39
C CYS A 73 3.53 9.71 14.41
N GLU A 74 4.35 10.75 14.59
CA GLU A 74 4.06 11.86 15.49
C GLU A 74 2.78 12.60 15.08
N PHE A 75 2.63 12.92 13.81
CA PHE A 75 1.41 13.53 13.28
C PHE A 75 0.15 12.70 13.58
N LEU A 76 0.19 11.38 13.34
CA LEU A 76 -0.94 10.48 13.59
C LEU A 76 -1.25 10.34 15.09
N GLU A 77 -0.22 10.27 15.93
CA GLU A 77 -0.37 10.22 17.38
C GLU A 77 -1.06 11.46 17.92
N GLN A 78 -0.59 12.64 17.51
CA GLN A 78 -1.11 13.93 17.99
C GLN A 78 -2.52 14.24 17.45
N SER A 79 -2.81 13.85 16.21
CA SER A 79 -4.06 14.20 15.54
C SER A 79 -5.19 13.23 15.86
N PHE A 80 -4.88 11.93 16.05
CA PHE A 80 -5.89 10.87 16.08
C PHE A 80 -5.71 9.87 17.24
N GLY A 81 -4.49 9.65 17.70
CA GLY A 81 -4.16 8.71 18.77
C GLY A 81 -4.28 7.22 18.38
N HIS A 82 -4.78 6.90 17.19
CA HIS A 82 -4.89 5.55 16.63
C HIS A 82 -4.84 5.57 15.10
N LEU A 83 -4.73 4.39 14.50
CA LEU A 83 -4.80 4.18 13.05
C LEU A 83 -5.62 2.92 12.76
N ASP A 84 -6.61 2.99 11.86
CA ASP A 84 -7.43 1.84 11.49
C ASP A 84 -6.84 1.03 10.35
N ALA A 85 -6.23 1.68 9.34
CA ALA A 85 -5.55 0.94 8.30
C ALA A 85 -4.32 1.66 7.73
N LEU A 86 -3.29 0.87 7.40
CA LEU A 86 -2.14 1.27 6.60
C LEU A 86 -2.23 0.57 5.24
N VAL A 87 -2.24 1.35 4.16
CA VAL A 87 -2.14 0.83 2.78
C VAL A 87 -0.75 1.15 2.23
N ASN A 88 0.13 0.17 2.20
CA ASN A 88 1.45 0.23 1.58
C ASN A 88 1.31 0.09 0.06
N ASN A 89 1.07 1.22 -0.62
CA ASN A 89 0.90 1.26 -2.06
C ASN A 89 2.15 1.83 -2.78
N ALA A 90 2.95 2.68 -2.14
CA ALA A 90 4.16 3.21 -2.74
C ALA A 90 5.07 2.09 -3.25
N GLY A 91 5.51 2.21 -4.50
CA GLY A 91 6.38 1.21 -5.13
C GLY A 91 6.97 1.73 -6.42
N ILE A 92 8.04 1.10 -6.87
CA ILE A 92 8.75 1.42 -8.11
C ILE A 92 8.98 0.18 -8.96
N ILE A 93 9.12 0.41 -10.26
CA ILE A 93 9.85 -0.43 -11.21
C ILE A 93 10.99 0.44 -11.71
N THR A 94 12.22 -0.01 -11.65
CA THR A 94 13.38 0.75 -12.13
C THR A 94 13.42 0.73 -13.66
N LYS A 95 14.08 1.71 -14.28
CA LYS A 95 14.30 1.71 -15.73
C LYS A 95 15.33 0.65 -16.17
N GLU A 96 16.07 0.10 -15.20
CA GLU A 96 17.13 -0.89 -15.39
C GLU A 96 16.62 -2.32 -15.15
N GLU A 97 15.31 -2.54 -15.30
CA GLU A 97 14.74 -3.89 -15.21
C GLU A 97 15.24 -4.76 -16.35
N ALA A 98 15.66 -5.96 -15.97
CA ALA A 98 16.25 -6.93 -16.88
C ALA A 98 15.95 -8.37 -16.45
N SER A 99 16.49 -9.34 -17.16
CA SER A 99 16.49 -10.75 -16.75
C SER A 99 17.29 -10.94 -15.45
N GLY A 100 17.09 -12.06 -14.77
CA GLY A 100 17.84 -12.39 -13.56
C GLY A 100 19.35 -12.56 -13.79
N LEU A 101 19.75 -12.77 -15.05
CA LEU A 101 21.16 -12.90 -15.43
C LEU A 101 21.85 -11.54 -15.68
N GLU A 102 21.08 -10.49 -15.94
CA GLU A 102 21.58 -9.18 -16.39
C GLU A 102 21.27 -8.04 -15.43
N VAL A 103 20.26 -8.22 -14.54
CA VAL A 103 19.83 -7.17 -13.60
C VAL A 103 20.99 -6.77 -12.68
N THR A 104 21.20 -5.46 -12.52
CA THR A 104 22.23 -4.96 -11.61
C THR A 104 21.81 -5.12 -10.14
N LEU A 105 22.78 -5.40 -9.26
CA LEU A 105 22.50 -5.42 -7.82
C LEU A 105 22.06 -4.05 -7.29
N ALA A 106 22.44 -2.96 -7.95
CA ALA A 106 21.95 -1.62 -7.60
C ALA A 106 20.45 -1.48 -7.85
N ALA A 107 19.93 -1.96 -9.00
CA ALA A 107 18.50 -1.99 -9.30
C ALA A 107 17.74 -2.87 -8.30
N VAL A 108 18.27 -4.06 -7.98
CA VAL A 108 17.68 -4.95 -6.98
C VAL A 108 17.59 -4.27 -5.60
N ARG A 109 18.69 -3.66 -5.13
CA ARG A 109 18.71 -2.96 -3.84
C ARG A 109 17.72 -1.79 -3.79
N ALA A 110 17.69 -0.93 -4.81
CA ALA A 110 16.79 0.21 -4.87
C ALA A 110 15.31 -0.22 -4.87
N THR A 111 15.00 -1.31 -5.58
CA THR A 111 13.64 -1.84 -5.66
C THR A 111 13.23 -2.51 -4.35
N LEU A 112 14.11 -3.29 -3.72
CA LEU A 112 13.88 -3.87 -2.38
C LEU A 112 13.68 -2.78 -1.33
N GLU A 113 14.50 -1.73 -1.35
CA GLU A 113 14.39 -0.62 -0.41
C GLU A 113 12.99 -0.01 -0.41
N THR A 114 12.48 0.32 -1.61
CA THR A 114 11.18 0.98 -1.73
C THR A 114 10.00 0.02 -1.59
N ASN A 115 10.08 -1.17 -2.21
CA ASN A 115 8.92 -2.06 -2.34
C ASN A 115 8.77 -3.05 -1.18
N THR A 116 9.82 -3.24 -0.36
CA THR A 116 9.85 -4.27 0.68
C THR A 116 10.26 -3.71 2.05
N LEU A 117 11.46 -3.10 2.13
CA LEU A 117 11.98 -2.63 3.42
C LEU A 117 11.20 -1.42 3.94
N ALA A 118 10.82 -0.50 3.07
CA ALA A 118 10.01 0.65 3.44
C ALA A 118 8.61 0.24 3.98
N PRO A 119 7.82 -0.65 3.33
CA PRO A 119 6.59 -1.21 3.89
C PRO A 119 6.80 -1.92 5.23
N LEU A 120 7.88 -2.69 5.41
CA LEU A 120 8.21 -3.33 6.68
C LEU A 120 8.45 -2.29 7.77
N HIS A 121 9.35 -1.35 7.53
CA HIS A 121 9.69 -0.30 8.50
C HIS A 121 8.46 0.55 8.88
N LEU A 122 7.67 0.96 7.88
CA LEU A 122 6.46 1.73 8.13
C LEU A 122 5.42 0.94 8.94
N SER A 123 5.27 -0.36 8.64
CA SER A 123 4.40 -1.25 9.41
C SER A 123 4.88 -1.36 10.86
N GLN A 124 6.17 -1.59 11.11
CA GLN A 124 6.76 -1.65 12.44
C GLN A 124 6.49 -0.36 13.24
N ALA A 125 6.71 0.79 12.61
CA ALA A 125 6.53 2.10 13.24
C ALA A 125 5.06 2.39 13.59
N LEU A 126 4.10 1.93 12.75
CA LEU A 126 2.67 2.22 12.92
C LEU A 126 1.89 1.12 13.68
N VAL A 127 2.46 -0.06 13.91
CA VAL A 127 1.82 -1.14 14.69
C VAL A 127 1.31 -0.67 16.06
N PRO A 128 2.00 0.18 16.84
CA PRO A 128 1.45 0.68 18.10
C PRO A 128 0.12 1.42 17.95
N LEU A 129 -0.03 2.23 16.89
CA LEU A 129 -1.27 2.95 16.58
C LEU A 129 -2.36 2.01 16.04
N LEU A 130 -1.98 1.07 15.18
CA LEU A 130 -2.89 0.06 14.62
C LEU A 130 -3.48 -0.85 15.71
N LYS A 131 -2.70 -1.20 16.74
CA LYS A 131 -3.17 -1.99 17.89
C LYS A 131 -4.17 -1.25 18.79
N ARG A 132 -4.26 0.07 18.70
CA ARG A 132 -5.27 0.86 19.42
C ARG A 132 -6.62 0.90 18.69
N SER A 133 -6.64 0.54 17.42
CA SER A 133 -7.88 0.36 16.68
C SER A 133 -8.58 -0.93 17.10
N LYS A 134 -9.91 -0.94 17.03
CA LYS A 134 -10.73 -2.15 17.21
C LYS A 134 -10.59 -3.13 16.03
N ALA A 135 -10.11 -2.65 14.89
CA ALA A 135 -10.00 -3.43 13.65
C ALA A 135 -8.78 -2.99 12.82
N GLY A 136 -7.60 -2.94 13.45
CA GLY A 136 -6.35 -2.53 12.80
C GLY A 136 -6.00 -3.40 11.60
N ARG A 137 -5.53 -2.80 10.50
CA ARG A 137 -5.26 -3.47 9.22
C ARG A 137 -4.00 -2.97 8.57
N ILE A 138 -3.25 -3.87 7.93
CA ILE A 138 -2.15 -3.56 7.02
C ILE A 138 -2.46 -4.21 5.67
N VAL A 139 -2.46 -3.40 4.62
CA VAL A 139 -2.71 -3.83 3.23
C VAL A 139 -1.47 -3.53 2.40
N ASN A 140 -0.81 -4.57 1.90
CA ASN A 140 0.37 -4.45 1.06
C ASN A 140 -0.01 -4.62 -0.42
N ILE A 141 0.22 -3.60 -1.24
CA ILE A 141 0.02 -3.70 -2.69
C ILE A 141 1.17 -4.49 -3.29
N SER A 142 0.90 -5.77 -3.53
CA SER A 142 1.84 -6.70 -4.15
C SER A 142 1.58 -6.83 -5.66
N SER A 143 1.95 -7.95 -6.24
CA SER A 143 1.80 -8.23 -7.68
C SER A 143 1.76 -9.73 -7.92
N GLY A 144 1.04 -10.18 -8.96
CA GLY A 144 1.18 -11.54 -9.46
C GLY A 144 2.62 -11.88 -9.88
N MET A 145 3.41 -10.88 -10.26
CA MET A 145 4.84 -11.07 -10.54
C MET A 145 5.67 -11.46 -9.29
N GLY A 146 5.10 -11.34 -8.08
CA GLY A 146 5.70 -11.80 -6.83
C GLY A 146 5.23 -13.20 -6.38
N GLN A 147 4.41 -13.89 -7.17
CA GLN A 147 3.98 -15.27 -6.87
C GLN A 147 5.13 -16.25 -7.16
N LEU A 148 5.51 -17.04 -6.15
CA LEU A 148 6.48 -18.14 -6.35
C LEU A 148 5.87 -19.28 -7.14
N SER A 149 4.57 -19.53 -6.98
CA SER A 149 3.85 -20.59 -7.68
C SER A 149 3.72 -20.38 -9.20
N ASP A 150 3.94 -19.13 -9.66
CA ASP A 150 3.80 -18.73 -11.08
C ASP A 150 4.95 -17.78 -11.46
N MET A 151 6.18 -18.14 -11.06
CA MET A 151 7.35 -17.29 -11.28
C MET A 151 7.89 -17.46 -12.70
N GLU A 152 7.90 -16.36 -13.44
CA GLU A 152 8.47 -16.26 -14.77
C GLU A 152 9.80 -15.47 -14.79
N GLY A 153 10.46 -15.42 -15.92
CA GLY A 153 11.66 -14.59 -16.15
C GLY A 153 11.34 -13.10 -16.39
N GLY A 154 12.40 -12.29 -16.50
CA GLY A 154 12.31 -10.84 -16.69
C GLY A 154 11.85 -10.07 -15.45
N TYR A 155 12.01 -8.76 -15.47
CA TYR A 155 11.66 -7.88 -14.34
C TYR A 155 12.19 -8.37 -12.99
N ALA A 156 13.43 -8.87 -12.97
CA ALA A 156 13.96 -9.63 -11.84
C ALA A 156 13.97 -8.83 -10.52
N ALA A 157 14.38 -7.55 -10.54
CA ALA A 157 14.38 -6.73 -9.34
C ALA A 157 12.96 -6.54 -8.78
N TYR A 158 11.99 -6.28 -9.65
CA TYR A 158 10.60 -6.11 -9.24
C TYR A 158 10.00 -7.41 -8.69
N ARG A 159 10.18 -8.54 -9.41
CA ARG A 159 9.71 -9.86 -8.95
C ARG A 159 10.27 -10.20 -7.57
N ILE A 160 11.57 -10.09 -7.39
CA ILE A 160 12.24 -10.33 -6.10
C ILE A 160 11.63 -9.44 -5.01
N SER A 161 11.42 -8.15 -5.28
CA SER A 161 10.87 -7.23 -4.27
C SER A 161 9.43 -7.56 -3.89
N LYS A 162 8.58 -7.96 -4.84
CA LYS A 162 7.18 -8.31 -4.55
C LYS A 162 7.05 -9.68 -3.87
N THR A 163 7.92 -10.64 -4.19
CA THR A 163 8.02 -11.90 -3.45
C THR A 163 8.47 -11.66 -2.00
N ALA A 164 9.48 -10.80 -1.80
CA ALA A 164 9.92 -10.41 -0.47
C ALA A 164 8.83 -9.68 0.32
N LEU A 165 8.03 -8.83 -0.33
CA LEU A 165 6.87 -8.17 0.29
C LEU A 165 5.78 -9.18 0.69
N ASN A 166 5.57 -10.23 -0.10
CA ASN A 166 4.67 -11.33 0.24
C ASN A 166 5.16 -12.07 1.51
N ALA A 167 6.47 -12.32 1.61
CA ALA A 167 7.06 -12.91 2.83
C ALA A 167 6.89 -12.00 4.04
N VAL A 168 7.14 -10.68 3.92
CA VAL A 168 6.88 -9.69 4.97
C VAL A 168 5.42 -9.73 5.41
N THR A 169 4.48 -9.82 4.46
CA THR A 169 3.05 -9.90 4.76
C THR A 169 2.72 -11.14 5.60
N ALA A 170 3.22 -12.30 5.20
CA ALA A 170 2.96 -13.56 5.90
C ALA A 170 3.56 -13.57 7.32
N ILE A 171 4.78 -13.04 7.49
CA ILE A 171 5.46 -12.92 8.78
C ILE A 171 4.66 -12.01 9.72
N LEU A 172 4.34 -10.78 9.27
CA LEU A 172 3.60 -9.82 10.10
C LEU A 172 2.19 -10.32 10.43
N ALA A 173 1.52 -11.04 9.52
CA ALA A 173 0.22 -11.64 9.79
C ALA A 173 0.28 -12.71 10.89
N ALA A 174 1.34 -13.51 10.92
CA ALA A 174 1.55 -14.51 11.96
C ALA A 174 1.84 -13.86 13.33
N GLU A 175 2.71 -12.85 13.36
CA GLU A 175 3.13 -12.15 14.58
C GLU A 175 2.05 -11.23 15.16
N LEU A 176 1.16 -10.71 14.33
CA LEU A 176 0.09 -9.76 14.72
C LEU A 176 -1.29 -10.43 14.82
N ARG A 177 -1.35 -11.76 14.74
CA ARG A 177 -2.62 -12.52 14.80
C ARG A 177 -3.46 -12.12 16.00
N GLY A 178 -4.73 -11.81 15.74
CA GLY A 178 -5.69 -11.39 16.77
C GLY A 178 -5.59 -9.91 17.17
N ALA A 179 -4.59 -9.17 16.69
CA ALA A 179 -4.42 -7.74 16.99
C ALA A 179 -4.56 -6.86 15.73
N VAL A 180 -3.88 -7.23 14.64
CA VAL A 180 -3.90 -6.47 13.37
C VAL A 180 -4.00 -7.47 12.22
N ALA A 181 -4.96 -7.30 11.32
CA ALA A 181 -5.06 -8.10 10.11
C ALA A 181 -4.05 -7.62 9.05
N VAL A 182 -3.24 -8.51 8.49
CA VAL A 182 -2.22 -8.18 7.50
C VAL A 182 -2.42 -9.02 6.25
N ASN A 183 -2.63 -8.36 5.10
CA ASN A 183 -2.87 -9.04 3.84
C ASN A 183 -2.13 -8.35 2.68
N ALA A 184 -1.85 -9.13 1.63
CA ALA A 184 -1.37 -8.64 0.37
C ALA A 184 -2.48 -8.67 -0.70
N VAL A 185 -2.44 -7.72 -1.64
CA VAL A 185 -3.35 -7.70 -2.78
C VAL A 185 -2.59 -7.47 -4.09
N CYS A 186 -2.93 -8.27 -5.10
CA CYS A 186 -2.51 -8.04 -6.48
C CYS A 186 -3.59 -7.20 -7.19
N PRO A 187 -3.28 -5.98 -7.65
CA PRO A 187 -4.22 -5.14 -8.38
C PRO A 187 -4.49 -5.63 -9.81
N GLY A 188 -3.70 -6.61 -10.31
CA GLY A 188 -3.64 -7.00 -11.71
C GLY A 188 -2.83 -6.01 -12.55
N TRP A 189 -2.93 -6.09 -13.89
CA TRP A 189 -2.25 -5.19 -14.81
C TRP A 189 -3.13 -3.97 -15.11
N VAL A 190 -2.81 -2.84 -14.47
CA VAL A 190 -3.65 -1.65 -14.36
C VAL A 190 -3.10 -0.49 -15.20
N LYS A 191 -3.95 0.25 -15.88
CA LYS A 191 -3.64 1.44 -16.70
C LYS A 191 -3.13 2.58 -15.81
N THR A 192 -1.83 2.61 -15.60
CA THR A 192 -1.10 3.63 -14.83
C THR A 192 0.21 3.94 -15.55
N ASP A 193 0.96 4.94 -15.09
CA ASP A 193 2.32 5.20 -15.62
C ASP A 193 3.23 3.97 -15.53
N MET A 194 3.07 3.15 -14.50
CA MET A 194 3.82 1.92 -14.29
C MET A 194 3.33 0.78 -15.19
N GLY A 195 2.03 0.60 -15.33
CA GLY A 195 1.43 -0.48 -16.12
C GLY A 195 1.41 -0.22 -17.63
N GLY A 196 1.52 1.05 -18.03
CA GLY A 196 1.49 1.47 -19.42
C GLY A 196 0.10 1.41 -20.07
N LYS A 197 0.05 1.84 -21.33
CA LYS A 197 -1.19 1.99 -22.10
C LYS A 197 -1.86 0.65 -22.49
N ASN A 198 -1.07 -0.43 -22.54
CA ASN A 198 -1.54 -1.76 -22.91
C ASN A 198 -2.17 -2.54 -21.75
N ALA A 199 -2.14 -1.98 -20.56
CA ALA A 199 -2.77 -2.60 -19.41
C ALA A 199 -4.29 -2.75 -19.64
N VAL A 200 -4.83 -3.85 -19.13
CA VAL A 200 -6.22 -4.27 -19.43
C VAL A 200 -7.24 -3.84 -18.39
N ARG A 201 -6.77 -3.38 -17.21
CA ARG A 201 -7.65 -3.03 -16.10
C ARG A 201 -7.71 -1.52 -15.91
N GLU A 202 -8.89 -1.02 -15.61
CA GLU A 202 -9.06 0.35 -15.15
C GLU A 202 -8.53 0.53 -13.72
N VAL A 203 -8.14 1.75 -13.37
CA VAL A 203 -7.55 2.06 -12.06
C VAL A 203 -8.53 1.75 -10.92
N SER A 204 -9.83 1.97 -11.16
CA SER A 204 -10.90 1.67 -10.20
C SER A 204 -10.98 0.18 -9.84
N GLN A 205 -10.79 -0.70 -10.82
CA GLN A 205 -10.75 -2.14 -10.60
C GLN A 205 -9.50 -2.56 -9.83
N GLY A 206 -8.34 -1.92 -10.14
CA GLY A 206 -7.09 -2.19 -9.44
C GLY A 206 -7.10 -1.79 -7.97
N ALA A 207 -7.83 -0.73 -7.61
CA ALA A 207 -7.95 -0.22 -6.26
C ALA A 207 -8.92 -1.02 -5.37
N ALA A 208 -9.96 -1.61 -5.96
CA ALA A 208 -11.09 -2.19 -5.23
C ALA A 208 -10.70 -3.25 -4.18
N GLY A 209 -9.73 -4.11 -4.51
CA GLY A 209 -9.26 -5.14 -3.57
C GLY A 209 -8.59 -4.56 -2.33
N ALA A 210 -7.80 -3.48 -2.49
CA ALA A 210 -7.16 -2.79 -1.37
C ALA A 210 -8.19 -2.08 -0.49
N VAL A 211 -9.19 -1.46 -1.09
CA VAL A 211 -10.29 -0.79 -0.37
C VAL A 211 -11.09 -1.82 0.44
N TRP A 212 -11.44 -2.96 -0.14
CA TRP A 212 -12.12 -4.05 0.56
C TRP A 212 -11.29 -4.55 1.74
N LEU A 213 -9.99 -4.81 1.57
CA LEU A 213 -9.10 -5.24 2.65
C LEU A 213 -8.97 -4.18 3.76
N ALA A 214 -8.99 -2.89 3.41
CA ALA A 214 -8.85 -1.81 4.37
C ALA A 214 -10.12 -1.53 5.19
N LEU A 215 -11.32 -1.82 4.66
CA LEU A 215 -12.59 -1.47 5.30
C LEU A 215 -13.46 -2.66 5.68
N ASP A 216 -13.59 -3.67 4.80
CA ASP A 216 -14.69 -4.63 4.85
C ASP A 216 -14.27 -6.05 5.20
N ALA A 217 -13.02 -6.44 4.91
CA ALA A 217 -12.57 -7.81 5.13
C ALA A 217 -12.77 -8.21 6.62
N PRO A 218 -13.20 -9.42 6.93
CA PRO A 218 -13.28 -9.88 8.31
C PRO A 218 -11.95 -9.72 9.05
N GLN A 219 -11.98 -9.45 10.36
CA GLN A 219 -10.74 -9.21 11.13
C GLN A 219 -9.87 -10.45 11.25
N ASP A 220 -10.45 -11.63 11.16
CA ASP A 220 -9.75 -12.92 11.11
C ASP A 220 -9.22 -13.26 9.72
N PHE A 221 -9.60 -12.48 8.69
CA PHE A 221 -9.03 -12.61 7.34
C PHE A 221 -7.64 -11.97 7.31
N THR A 222 -6.63 -12.76 7.63
CA THR A 222 -5.22 -12.32 7.75
C THR A 222 -4.27 -13.37 7.19
N GLY A 223 -3.12 -12.94 6.67
CA GLY A 223 -2.12 -13.83 6.08
C GLY A 223 -2.48 -14.31 4.68
N ASN A 224 -3.28 -13.54 3.94
CA ASN A 224 -3.73 -13.92 2.62
C ASN A 224 -3.10 -13.05 1.54
N PHE A 225 -2.86 -13.64 0.37
CA PHE A 225 -2.59 -12.94 -0.87
C PHE A 225 -3.84 -13.00 -1.75
N THR A 226 -4.34 -11.86 -2.20
CA THR A 226 -5.65 -11.79 -2.86
C THR A 226 -5.59 -11.12 -4.23
N ARG A 227 -6.54 -11.49 -5.10
CA ARG A 227 -6.88 -10.78 -6.34
C ARG A 227 -8.39 -10.88 -6.54
N ASP A 228 -9.05 -9.77 -6.83
CA ASP A 228 -10.50 -9.72 -7.10
C ASP A 228 -11.35 -10.36 -5.98
N GLY A 229 -10.99 -10.12 -4.73
CA GLY A 229 -11.68 -10.67 -3.56
C GLY A 229 -11.44 -12.18 -3.31
N LYS A 230 -10.58 -12.82 -4.10
CA LYS A 230 -10.24 -14.26 -3.96
C LYS A 230 -8.80 -14.40 -3.47
N VAL A 231 -8.59 -15.41 -2.62
CA VAL A 231 -7.23 -15.82 -2.23
C VAL A 231 -6.55 -16.47 -3.42
N ILE A 232 -5.30 -16.07 -3.67
CA ILE A 232 -4.44 -16.66 -4.70
C ILE A 232 -3.17 -17.22 -4.04
N PRO A 233 -2.46 -18.17 -4.68
CA PRO A 233 -1.20 -18.69 -4.16
C PRO A 233 -0.14 -17.59 -3.98
N TRP A 234 0.78 -17.85 -3.04
CA TRP A 234 1.97 -17.03 -2.84
C TRP A 234 3.02 -17.19 -3.95
#